data_357b4d07b77b7e87f299c7dca0636ef6
#
_entry.id   357b4d07b77b7e87f299c7dca0636ef6
#
_cell.length_a   1.000
_cell.length_b   1.000
_cell.length_c   1.000
_cell.angle_alpha   90.00
_cell.angle_beta   90.00
_cell.angle_gamma   90.00
#
_symmetry.space_group_name_H-M   'P 1'
#
loop_
_entity.id
_entity.type
_entity.pdbx_description
1 polymer ?
#
loop_
_entity_poly.entity_id
_entity_poly.type
_entity_poly.pdbx_seq_one_letter_code
_entity_poly.pdbx_strand_id
1 'polypeptide(L)'
;MKVRLDISAEYKEPYAVIYADKVTDEIRRVMDIFSEGLTPITVLQSEEELIVLQPEEIYMVRVENGDTIIYGEKKKYRSRKRLYEIGRQLGKQFMQISRTTLINLSYMDSIEPGFGGTLLLKLKNGCKDYVSRTYLPEFKKYLGL
;
A
#
# COMPACT_ATOMS: atom_id res chain seq x y z
N MET A 1 -5.05 16.00 -22.18
CA MET A 1 -5.48 14.65 -22.63
C MET A 1 -6.99 14.57 -22.64
N LYS A 2 -7.56 14.01 -23.71
CA LYS A 2 -8.99 13.75 -23.76
C LYS A 2 -9.27 12.35 -23.24
N VAL A 3 -10.35 12.19 -22.47
CA VAL A 3 -10.76 10.90 -21.92
C VAL A 3 -12.18 10.58 -22.39
N ARG A 4 -12.40 9.36 -22.85
CA ARG A 4 -13.71 8.85 -23.24
C ARG A 4 -13.96 7.55 -22.47
N LEU A 5 -15.17 7.41 -21.95
CA LEU A 5 -15.59 6.19 -21.26
C LEU A 5 -16.55 5.42 -22.16
N ASP A 6 -16.19 4.19 -22.49
CA ASP A 6 -17.04 3.25 -23.21
C ASP A 6 -17.39 2.08 -22.29
N ILE A 7 -18.68 1.87 -22.07
CA ILE A 7 -19.18 0.79 -21.21
C ILE A 7 -19.93 -0.22 -22.09
N SER A 8 -19.50 -1.48 -22.03
CA SER A 8 -20.13 -2.59 -22.73
C SER A 8 -19.98 -3.88 -21.93
N ALA A 9 -20.96 -4.76 -22.05
CA ALA A 9 -20.92 -6.09 -21.44
C ALA A 9 -19.79 -6.98 -22.02
N GLU A 10 -19.18 -6.57 -23.14
CA GLU A 10 -18.02 -7.26 -23.72
C GLU A 10 -16.75 -7.08 -22.90
N TYR A 11 -16.64 -5.98 -22.15
CA TYR A 11 -15.47 -5.68 -21.31
C TYR A 11 -15.69 -6.22 -19.92
N LYS A 12 -15.27 -7.45 -19.68
CA LYS A 12 -15.40 -8.10 -18.37
C LYS A 12 -14.41 -7.58 -17.35
N GLU A 13 -13.25 -7.12 -17.84
CA GLU A 13 -12.24 -6.47 -17.02
C GLU A 13 -11.98 -5.06 -17.57
N PRO A 14 -11.93 -4.04 -16.72
CA PRO A 14 -11.65 -2.68 -17.20
C PRO A 14 -10.20 -2.58 -17.69
N TYR A 15 -10.01 -1.90 -18.80
CA TYR A 15 -8.69 -1.57 -19.31
C TYR A 15 -8.69 -0.17 -19.92
N ALA A 16 -7.52 0.44 -20.01
CA ALA A 16 -7.34 1.73 -20.63
C ALA A 16 -6.27 1.64 -21.73
N VAL A 17 -6.49 2.35 -22.82
CA VAL A 17 -5.55 2.47 -23.93
C VAL A 17 -5.27 3.94 -24.17
N ILE A 18 -4.01 4.31 -24.27
CA ILE A 18 -3.58 5.67 -24.55
C ILE A 18 -3.06 5.71 -25.98
N TYR A 19 -3.70 6.54 -26.83
CA TYR A 19 -3.26 6.80 -28.20
C TYR A 19 -2.46 8.11 -28.21
N ALA A 20 -1.22 8.05 -28.63
CA ALA A 20 -0.34 9.21 -28.70
C ALA A 20 0.69 9.03 -29.81
N ASP A 21 1.21 10.13 -30.33
CA ASP A 21 2.28 10.11 -31.34
C ASP A 21 3.65 9.83 -30.73
N LYS A 22 3.81 10.15 -29.43
CA LYS A 22 5.04 9.94 -28.67
C LYS A 22 4.77 9.84 -27.19
N VAL A 23 5.71 9.24 -26.46
CA VAL A 23 5.64 9.18 -24.98
C VAL A 23 6.09 10.53 -24.41
N THR A 24 5.17 11.19 -23.70
CA THR A 24 5.43 12.47 -23.00
C THR A 24 5.48 12.25 -21.50
N ASP A 25 5.93 13.25 -20.76
CA ASP A 25 5.93 13.20 -19.28
C ASP A 25 4.51 13.10 -18.72
N GLU A 26 3.52 13.70 -19.39
CA GLU A 26 2.11 13.56 -19.04
C GLU A 26 1.66 12.10 -19.15
N ILE A 27 2.01 11.42 -20.24
CA ILE A 27 1.68 10.00 -20.43
C ILE A 27 2.35 9.13 -19.40
N ARG A 28 3.62 9.38 -19.08
CA ARG A 28 4.34 8.64 -18.03
C ARG A 28 3.65 8.77 -16.68
N ARG A 29 3.24 9.98 -16.28
CA ARG A 29 2.50 10.21 -15.03
C ARG A 29 1.19 9.44 -14.98
N VAL A 30 0.44 9.44 -16.08
CA VAL A 30 -0.81 8.68 -16.16
C VAL A 30 -0.56 7.18 -16.08
N MET A 31 0.45 6.69 -16.76
CA MET A 31 0.84 5.27 -16.68
C MET A 31 1.25 4.88 -15.26
N ASP A 32 2.00 5.72 -14.57
CA ASP A 32 2.42 5.50 -13.18
C ASP A 32 1.21 5.43 -12.25
N ILE A 33 0.23 6.32 -12.43
CA ILE A 33 -1.01 6.32 -11.63
C ILE A 33 -1.77 5.00 -11.80
N PHE A 34 -1.92 4.51 -13.02
CA PHE A 34 -2.60 3.26 -13.29
C PHE A 34 -1.82 2.02 -12.86
N SER A 35 -0.50 2.12 -12.80
CA SER A 35 0.38 1.00 -12.39
C SER A 35 0.57 0.93 -10.88
N GLU A 36 0.39 2.03 -10.16
CA GLU A 36 0.54 2.08 -8.71
C GLU A 36 -0.44 1.14 -8.01
N GLY A 37 0.09 0.26 -7.14
CA GLY A 37 -0.71 -0.67 -6.37
C GLY A 37 -1.25 -1.87 -7.13
N LEU A 38 -0.91 -2.02 -8.42
CA LEU A 38 -1.33 -3.15 -9.24
C LEU A 38 -0.29 -4.27 -9.29
N THR A 39 0.93 -4.00 -8.86
CA THR A 39 2.02 -4.98 -8.93
C THR A 39 1.98 -5.90 -7.71
N PRO A 40 1.88 -7.22 -7.90
CA PRO A 40 1.94 -8.15 -6.78
C PRO A 40 3.31 -8.13 -6.12
N ILE A 41 3.36 -8.47 -4.84
CA ILE A 41 4.60 -8.56 -4.07
C ILE A 41 4.94 -10.03 -3.85
N THR A 42 6.18 -10.40 -4.12
CA THR A 42 6.71 -11.71 -3.77
C THR A 42 7.33 -11.66 -2.37
N VAL A 43 6.99 -12.64 -1.56
CA VAL A 43 7.47 -12.78 -0.18
C VAL A 43 8.01 -14.18 0.05
N LEU A 44 8.81 -14.33 1.09
CA LEU A 44 9.37 -15.60 1.48
C LEU A 44 8.46 -16.29 2.52
N GLN A 45 8.04 -17.48 2.24
CA GLN A 45 7.44 -18.37 3.24
C GLN A 45 8.51 -19.25 3.87
N SER A 46 9.49 -19.68 3.08
CA SER A 46 10.69 -20.39 3.50
C SER A 46 11.86 -20.00 2.61
N GLU A 47 13.04 -20.57 2.83
CA GLU A 47 14.22 -20.27 2.01
C GLU A 47 14.04 -20.66 0.53
N GLU A 48 13.16 -21.60 0.25
CA GLU A 48 12.93 -22.15 -1.10
C GLU A 48 11.57 -21.80 -1.70
N GLU A 49 10.65 -21.21 -0.91
CA GLU A 49 9.29 -20.95 -1.36
C GLU A 49 8.97 -19.48 -1.39
N LEU A 50 8.63 -18.99 -2.59
CA LEU A 50 8.13 -17.63 -2.81
C LEU A 50 6.62 -17.66 -2.93
N ILE A 51 5.97 -16.74 -2.23
CA ILE A 51 4.52 -16.52 -2.34
C ILE A 51 4.29 -15.18 -3.00
N VAL A 52 3.31 -15.14 -3.90
CA VAL A 52 2.86 -13.91 -4.55
C VAL A 52 1.65 -13.38 -3.81
N LEU A 53 1.76 -12.18 -3.23
CA LEU A 53 0.69 -11.49 -2.54
C LEU A 53 0.15 -10.34 -3.39
N GLN A 54 -1.17 -10.28 -3.50
CA GLN A 54 -1.83 -9.11 -4.06
C GLN A 54 -1.90 -8.01 -3.00
N PRO A 55 -1.92 -6.72 -3.39
CA PRO A 55 -2.01 -5.62 -2.41
C PRO A 55 -3.19 -5.75 -1.44
N GLU A 56 -4.32 -6.30 -1.89
CA GLU A 56 -5.52 -6.51 -1.08
C GLU A 56 -5.32 -7.52 0.05
N GLU A 57 -4.33 -8.40 -0.07
CA GLU A 57 -3.99 -9.40 0.95
C GLU A 57 -3.07 -8.83 2.04
N ILE A 58 -2.56 -7.63 1.86
CA ILE A 58 -1.58 -7.01 2.75
C ILE A 58 -2.26 -5.99 3.65
N TYR A 59 -2.11 -6.17 4.96
CA TYR A 59 -2.65 -5.28 5.99
C TYR A 59 -1.61 -4.27 6.46
N MET A 60 -0.40 -4.73 6.72
CA MET A 60 0.67 -3.91 7.28
C MET A 60 2.04 -4.44 6.83
N VAL A 61 2.97 -3.54 6.63
CA VAL A 61 4.39 -3.86 6.42
C VAL A 61 5.19 -3.16 7.48
N ARG A 62 6.01 -3.88 8.21
CA ARG A 62 6.81 -3.33 9.30
C ARG A 62 8.22 -3.89 9.31
N VAL A 63 9.20 -3.03 9.59
CA VAL A 63 10.57 -3.45 9.84
C VAL A 63 10.72 -3.84 11.31
N GLU A 64 11.10 -5.08 11.55
CA GLU A 64 11.32 -5.66 12.88
C GLU A 64 12.70 -6.28 12.91
N ASN A 65 13.57 -5.83 13.82
CA ASN A 65 14.93 -6.35 13.96
C ASN A 65 15.72 -6.41 12.66
N GLY A 66 15.56 -5.41 11.79
CA GLY A 66 16.21 -5.35 10.49
C GLY A 66 15.55 -6.12 9.36
N ASP A 67 14.54 -6.92 9.66
CA ASP A 67 13.76 -7.67 8.67
C ASP A 67 12.47 -6.93 8.30
N THR A 68 12.11 -6.98 7.03
CA THR A 68 10.82 -6.45 6.57
C THR A 68 9.76 -7.56 6.64
N ILE A 69 8.76 -7.36 7.48
CA ILE A 69 7.68 -8.30 7.74
C ILE A 69 6.39 -7.78 7.11
N ILE A 70 5.74 -8.62 6.33
CA ILE A 70 4.45 -8.33 5.70
C ILE A 70 3.36 -9.10 6.42
N TYR A 71 2.37 -8.38 6.94
CA TYR A 71 1.24 -8.94 7.67
C TYR A 71 0.04 -9.07 6.74
N GLY A 72 -0.41 -10.30 6.54
CA GLY A 72 -1.67 -10.61 5.89
C GLY A 72 -2.82 -10.72 6.89
N GLU A 73 -3.94 -11.30 6.48
CA GLU A 73 -5.10 -11.48 7.34
C GLU A 73 -4.78 -12.36 8.57
N LYS A 74 -4.11 -13.50 8.35
CA LYS A 74 -3.80 -14.49 9.39
C LYS A 74 -2.33 -14.85 9.47
N LYS A 75 -1.59 -14.63 8.41
CA LYS A 75 -0.19 -15.02 8.29
C LYS A 75 0.70 -13.80 8.16
N LYS A 76 1.95 -13.96 8.52
CA LYS A 76 2.99 -12.97 8.26
C LYS A 76 4.11 -13.60 7.43
N TYR A 77 4.75 -12.77 6.62
CA TYR A 77 5.78 -13.18 5.68
C TYR A 77 6.99 -12.28 5.80
N ARG A 78 8.14 -12.75 5.37
CA ARG A 78 9.34 -11.96 5.31
C ARG A 78 9.65 -11.54 3.88
N SER A 79 10.06 -10.29 3.69
CA SER A 79 10.53 -9.77 2.40
C SER A 79 12.00 -9.40 2.46
N ARG A 80 12.70 -9.62 1.36
CA ARG A 80 14.07 -9.12 1.19
C ARG A 80 14.12 -7.65 0.78
N LYS A 81 12.99 -7.10 0.34
CA LYS A 81 12.88 -5.71 -0.06
C LYS A 81 12.80 -4.80 1.15
N ARG A 82 13.29 -3.57 0.98
CA ARG A 82 13.17 -2.54 2.01
C ARG A 82 11.77 -1.92 2.01
N LEU A 83 11.39 -1.33 3.12
CA LEU A 83 10.08 -0.71 3.29
C LEU A 83 9.75 0.30 2.18
N TYR A 84 10.69 1.16 1.80
CA TYR A 84 10.45 2.16 0.77
C TYR A 84 10.24 1.54 -0.62
N GLU A 85 10.90 0.42 -0.91
CA GLU A 85 10.70 -0.31 -2.18
C GLU A 85 9.30 -0.89 -2.25
N ILE A 86 8.85 -1.51 -1.16
CA ILE A 86 7.50 -2.07 -1.05
C ILE A 86 6.46 -0.95 -1.13
N GLY A 87 6.69 0.16 -0.44
CA GLY A 87 5.78 1.32 -0.48
C GLY A 87 5.57 1.88 -1.87
N ARG A 88 6.63 1.98 -2.68
CA ARG A 88 6.52 2.37 -4.08
C ARG A 88 5.69 1.40 -4.90
N GLN A 89 5.86 0.11 -4.64
CA GLN A 89 5.19 -0.96 -5.37
C GLN A 89 3.70 -1.06 -5.01
N LEU A 90 3.34 -0.80 -3.75
CA LEU A 90 1.96 -0.87 -3.26
C LEU A 90 1.10 0.37 -3.58
N GLY A 91 1.72 1.53 -3.76
CA GLY A 91 1.03 2.74 -4.16
C GLY A 91 0.20 3.42 -3.07
N LYS A 92 -0.77 4.23 -3.50
CA LYS A 92 -1.50 5.19 -2.65
C LYS A 92 -2.47 4.57 -1.65
N GLN A 93 -2.82 3.31 -1.80
CA GLN A 93 -3.68 2.60 -0.86
C GLN A 93 -2.98 2.34 0.47
N PHE A 94 -1.67 2.54 0.51
CA PHE A 94 -0.83 2.35 1.67
C PHE A 94 -0.26 3.68 2.14
N MET A 95 -0.17 3.84 3.44
CA MET A 95 0.37 5.04 4.07
C MET A 95 1.44 4.67 5.09
N GLN A 96 2.54 5.39 5.08
CA GLN A 96 3.56 5.27 6.11
C GLN A 96 3.11 6.01 7.36
N ILE A 97 3.14 5.35 8.50
CA ILE A 97 2.73 5.91 9.80
C ILE A 97 3.88 6.09 10.78
N SER A 98 5.03 5.52 10.46
CA SER A 98 6.28 5.71 11.18
C SER A 98 7.45 5.40 10.26
N ARG A 99 8.67 5.55 10.75
CA ARG A 99 9.87 5.17 9.98
C ARG A 99 9.90 3.70 9.59
N THR A 100 9.21 2.86 10.35
CA THR A 100 9.29 1.40 10.22
C THR A 100 7.99 0.76 9.76
N THR A 101 6.89 1.50 9.63
CA THR A 101 5.57 0.91 9.40
C THR A 101 4.79 1.58 8.30
N LEU A 102 4.27 0.75 7.41
CA LEU A 102 3.37 1.08 6.32
C LEU A 102 2.07 0.30 6.53
N ILE A 103 0.92 0.95 6.40
CA ILE A 103 -0.39 0.32 6.60
C ILE A 103 -1.25 0.41 5.36
N ASN A 104 -2.12 -0.58 5.18
CA ASN A 104 -3.19 -0.52 4.18
C ASN A 104 -4.37 0.28 4.76
N LEU A 105 -4.64 1.42 4.15
CA LEU A 105 -5.69 2.34 4.60
C LEU A 105 -7.09 1.70 4.58
N SER A 106 -7.32 0.73 3.69
CA SER A 106 -8.60 0.02 3.59
C SER A 106 -8.91 -0.85 4.79
N TYR A 107 -7.91 -1.21 5.59
CA TYR A 107 -8.06 -2.13 6.73
C TYR A 107 -7.93 -1.46 8.09
N MET A 108 -8.01 -0.14 8.14
CA MET A 108 -8.10 0.57 9.42
C MET A 108 -9.40 0.21 10.14
N ASP A 109 -9.28 -0.10 11.43
CA ASP A 109 -10.42 -0.46 12.27
C ASP A 109 -10.73 0.64 13.28
N SER A 110 -9.77 0.98 14.13
CA SER A 110 -9.98 1.98 15.18
C SER A 110 -8.70 2.74 15.49
N ILE A 111 -8.87 3.92 16.06
CA ILE A 111 -7.80 4.81 16.45
C ILE A 111 -8.08 5.28 17.87
N GLU A 112 -7.06 5.21 18.73
CA GLU A 112 -7.15 5.72 20.09
C GLU A 112 -5.90 6.53 20.45
N PRO A 113 -5.97 7.43 21.44
CA PRO A 113 -4.79 8.17 21.88
C PRO A 113 -3.69 7.22 22.37
N GLY A 114 -2.47 7.45 21.88
CA GLY A 114 -1.27 6.78 22.36
C GLY A 114 -0.51 7.67 23.36
N PHE A 115 0.58 7.16 23.86
CA PHE A 115 1.44 7.93 24.75
C PHE A 115 2.30 8.93 23.98
N GLY A 116 2.70 10.02 24.64
CA GLY A 116 3.66 10.98 24.07
C GLY A 116 3.16 11.73 22.83
N GLY A 117 1.85 11.91 22.67
CA GLY A 117 1.26 12.61 21.52
C GLY A 117 1.16 11.78 20.26
N THR A 118 1.28 10.47 20.36
CA THR A 118 1.05 9.52 19.26
C THR A 118 -0.41 9.09 19.19
N LEU A 119 -0.78 8.39 18.11
CA LEU A 119 -2.06 7.68 18.02
C LEU A 119 -1.78 6.19 17.87
N LEU A 120 -2.58 5.37 18.53
CA LEU A 120 -2.55 3.92 18.34
C LEU A 120 -3.58 3.55 17.29
N LEU A 121 -3.11 2.99 16.20
CA LEU A 121 -3.95 2.51 15.10
C LEU A 121 -4.10 0.99 15.21
N LYS A 122 -5.35 0.52 15.14
CA LYS A 122 -5.67 -0.91 15.04
C LYS A 122 -6.21 -1.23 13.67
N LEU A 123 -5.78 -2.34 13.12
CA LEU A 123 -6.25 -2.87 11.84
C LEU A 123 -7.25 -4.02 12.06
N LYS A 124 -8.03 -4.30 11.04
CA LYS A 124 -9.10 -5.33 11.09
C LYS A 124 -8.60 -6.74 11.34
N ASN A 125 -7.33 -7.03 11.08
CA ASN A 125 -6.71 -8.32 11.37
C ASN A 125 -6.15 -8.44 12.79
N GLY A 126 -6.32 -7.41 13.63
CA GLY A 126 -5.79 -7.36 14.99
C GLY A 126 -4.39 -6.77 15.11
N CYS A 127 -3.71 -6.49 14.02
CA CYS A 127 -2.43 -5.77 14.05
C CYS A 127 -2.64 -4.35 14.55
N LYS A 128 -1.64 -3.83 15.27
CA LYS A 128 -1.67 -2.46 15.78
C LYS A 128 -0.27 -1.86 15.76
N ASP A 129 -0.20 -0.56 15.56
CA ASP A 129 1.04 0.19 15.68
C ASP A 129 0.73 1.67 15.94
N TYR A 130 1.75 2.40 16.32
CA TYR A 130 1.62 3.83 16.63
C TYR A 130 1.90 4.68 15.39
N VAL A 131 1.02 5.66 15.16
CA VAL A 131 1.32 6.75 14.23
C VAL A 131 2.23 7.72 14.96
N SER A 132 3.47 7.85 14.50
CA SER A 132 4.44 8.72 15.15
C SER A 132 4.12 10.20 14.90
N ARG A 133 4.61 11.07 15.79
CA ARG A 133 4.34 12.52 15.71
C ARG A 133 4.71 13.13 14.36
N THR A 134 5.79 12.67 13.74
CA THR A 134 6.24 13.15 12.43
C THR A 134 5.22 12.84 11.32
N TYR A 135 4.53 11.72 11.42
CA TYR A 135 3.57 11.26 10.41
C TYR A 135 2.12 11.64 10.72
N LEU A 136 1.84 12.14 11.92
CA LEU A 136 0.50 12.54 12.34
C LEU A 136 -0.18 13.58 11.45
N PRO A 137 0.50 14.65 10.99
CA PRO A 137 -0.17 15.66 10.18
C PRO A 137 -0.81 15.10 8.91
N GLU A 138 -0.09 14.27 8.16
CA GLU A 138 -0.63 13.63 6.96
C GLU A 138 -1.73 12.62 7.27
N PHE A 139 -1.56 11.85 8.35
CA PHE A 139 -2.55 10.88 8.79
C PHE A 139 -3.86 11.55 9.19
N LYS A 140 -3.79 12.61 9.98
CA LYS A 140 -4.97 13.40 10.36
C LYS A 140 -5.65 14.04 9.14
N LYS A 141 -4.85 14.57 8.21
CA LYS A 141 -5.36 15.14 6.96
C LYS A 141 -6.16 14.11 6.16
N TYR A 142 -5.65 12.90 6.04
CA TYR A 142 -6.34 11.80 5.36
C TYR A 142 -7.70 11.50 6.01
N LEU A 143 -7.78 11.53 7.34
CA LEU A 143 -9.00 11.28 8.08
C LEU A 143 -9.96 12.48 8.16
N GLY A 144 -9.53 13.65 7.68
CA GLY A 144 -10.32 14.87 7.79
C GLY A 144 -10.34 15.48 9.20
N LEU A 145 -9.33 15.21 9.99
CA LEU A 145 -9.20 15.71 11.37
C LEU A 145 -8.37 16.98 11.47
#